data_22f3035e6f33c8e5df17f5165c8a5ed1
#
_entry.id   22f3035e6f33c8e5df17f5165c8a5ed1
#
_cell.length_a   1.000
_cell.length_b   1.000
_cell.length_c   1.000
_cell.angle_alpha   90.00
_cell.angle_beta   90.00
_cell.angle_gamma   90.00
#
_symmetry.space_group_name_H-M   'P 1'
#
loop_
_entity.id
_entity.type
_entity.pdbx_description
1 polymer ?
#
loop_
_entity_poly.entity_id
_entity_poly.type
_entity_poly.pdbx_seq_one_letter_code
_entity_poly.pdbx_strand_id
1 'polypeptide(L)'
;SGRPSHVSVYAIGPIPLLIQFGSSLSNKITTDFYQKHRVRNTWKWSDGEGVALYETKKIQDGTAPNKVALILSLSGKIHLGSTGIAPEFSVYEIEVKDGELAPNFSFLKTRADLDRFRKAYADLVSRLGRDHAGVTEIHLYPAIPAPVAVTCGFDLLPKVHPNLVIYDADKTKGGFNQSLIVTRH
;
A
#
# COMPACT_ATOMS: atom_id res chain seq x y z
N SER A 1 -27.21 -8.86 21.73
CA SER A 1 -26.42 -7.86 20.99
C SER A 1 -25.83 -8.54 19.77
N GLY A 2 -26.35 -8.16 18.58
CA GLY A 2 -25.89 -8.72 17.31
C GLY A 2 -24.42 -8.29 17.02
N ARG A 3 -23.61 -9.21 16.51
CA ARG A 3 -22.30 -8.85 15.97
C ARG A 3 -22.51 -7.98 14.73
N PRO A 4 -21.68 -6.93 14.51
CA PRO A 4 -21.80 -6.12 13.29
C PRO A 4 -21.60 -7.02 12.06
N SER A 5 -22.47 -6.88 11.06
CA SER A 5 -22.39 -7.62 9.80
C SER A 5 -21.59 -6.86 8.74
N HIS A 6 -21.35 -5.56 8.95
CA HIS A 6 -20.68 -4.66 8.02
C HIS A 6 -19.98 -3.51 8.75
N VAL A 7 -18.84 -3.09 8.21
CA VAL A 7 -18.04 -1.95 8.70
C VAL A 7 -17.74 -1.01 7.53
N SER A 8 -17.93 0.28 7.73
CA SER A 8 -17.54 1.34 6.79
C SER A 8 -16.38 2.14 7.39
N VAL A 9 -15.26 2.21 6.67
CA VAL A 9 -14.03 2.86 7.12
C VAL A 9 -13.84 4.20 6.41
N TYR A 10 -13.85 5.29 7.20
CA TYR A 10 -13.57 6.66 6.78
C TYR A 10 -12.32 7.12 7.53
N ALA A 11 -11.14 6.93 6.94
CA ALA A 11 -9.89 7.14 7.63
C ALA A 11 -9.11 8.36 7.09
N ILE A 12 -8.55 9.14 8.01
CA ILE A 12 -7.58 10.20 7.75
C ILE A 12 -6.50 10.10 8.83
N GLY A 13 -5.24 10.11 8.43
CA GLY A 13 -4.13 10.03 9.37
C GLY A 13 -2.79 9.76 8.69
N PRO A 14 -1.71 9.65 9.48
CA PRO A 14 -0.40 9.24 8.99
C PRO A 14 -0.45 7.84 8.36
N ILE A 15 0.21 7.68 7.22
CA ILE A 15 0.20 6.42 6.45
C ILE A 15 0.59 5.19 7.30
N PRO A 16 1.68 5.22 8.11
CA PRO A 16 2.05 4.07 8.92
C PRO A 16 0.95 3.64 9.90
N LEU A 17 0.29 4.60 10.54
CA LEU A 17 -0.80 4.32 11.48
C LEU A 17 -2.05 3.77 10.77
N LEU A 18 -2.34 4.22 9.56
CA LEU A 18 -3.45 3.69 8.76
C LEU A 18 -3.20 2.25 8.32
N ILE A 19 -1.98 1.89 7.97
CA ILE A 19 -1.60 0.50 7.67
C ILE A 19 -1.74 -0.37 8.93
N GLN A 20 -1.23 0.09 10.07
CA GLN A 20 -1.39 -0.61 11.34
C GLN A 20 -2.86 -0.78 11.72
N PHE A 21 -3.67 0.26 11.57
CA PHE A 21 -5.11 0.20 11.79
C PHE A 21 -5.77 -0.86 10.90
N GLY A 22 -5.45 -0.88 9.61
CA GLY A 22 -5.96 -1.89 8.67
C GLY A 22 -5.64 -3.31 9.12
N SER A 23 -4.40 -3.56 9.58
CA SER A 23 -3.98 -4.88 10.05
C SER A 23 -4.73 -5.36 11.30
N SER A 24 -5.26 -4.43 12.09
CA SER A 24 -6.05 -4.74 13.31
C SER A 24 -7.53 -5.02 13.03
N LEU A 25 -8.02 -4.69 11.84
CA LEU A 25 -9.41 -4.96 11.47
C LEU A 25 -9.63 -6.45 11.16
N SER A 26 -10.79 -6.96 11.58
CA SER A 26 -11.17 -8.33 11.28
C SER A 26 -11.55 -8.49 9.81
N ASN A 27 -10.95 -9.43 9.11
CA ASN A 27 -11.33 -9.81 7.75
C ASN A 27 -12.56 -10.74 7.67
N LYS A 28 -13.15 -11.08 8.84
CA LYS A 28 -14.37 -11.89 8.94
C LYS A 28 -15.65 -11.07 8.76
N ILE A 29 -15.52 -9.75 8.70
CA ILE A 29 -16.65 -8.82 8.57
C ILE A 29 -16.50 -8.08 7.24
N THR A 30 -17.58 -7.99 6.49
CA THR A 30 -17.62 -7.20 5.25
C THR A 30 -17.22 -5.75 5.57
N THR A 31 -16.17 -5.26 4.93
CA THR A 31 -15.61 -3.94 5.21
C THR A 31 -15.51 -3.14 3.92
N ASP A 32 -16.10 -1.96 3.93
CA ASP A 32 -15.98 -0.97 2.86
C ASP A 32 -15.02 0.15 3.27
N PHE A 33 -14.18 0.57 2.35
CA PHE A 33 -13.20 1.64 2.52
C PHE A 33 -13.57 2.84 1.67
N TYR A 34 -13.44 4.05 2.22
CA TYR A 34 -13.85 5.28 1.55
C TYR A 34 -12.71 6.28 1.44
N GLN A 35 -12.67 7.01 0.32
CA GLN A 35 -11.71 8.07 0.03
C GLN A 35 -12.32 9.44 0.32
N LYS A 36 -11.61 10.29 1.05
CA LYS A 36 -11.95 11.72 1.14
C LYS A 36 -11.56 12.44 -0.15
N HIS A 37 -12.53 12.75 -0.97
CA HIS A 37 -12.34 13.53 -2.20
C HIS A 37 -12.30 15.05 -1.86
N ARG A 38 -11.09 15.62 -1.77
CA ARG A 38 -10.88 16.99 -1.28
C ARG A 38 -11.57 18.03 -2.15
N VAL A 39 -11.49 17.90 -3.48
CA VAL A 39 -12.07 18.87 -4.43
C VAL A 39 -13.59 18.93 -4.30
N ARG A 40 -14.25 17.79 -4.20
CA ARG A 40 -15.72 17.68 -4.06
C ARG A 40 -16.18 17.67 -2.60
N ASN A 41 -15.27 17.69 -1.66
CA ASN A 41 -15.52 17.62 -0.22
C ASN A 41 -16.48 16.48 0.20
N THR A 42 -16.36 15.33 -0.41
CA THR A 42 -17.22 14.17 -0.18
C THR A 42 -16.42 12.90 0.07
N TRP A 43 -17.07 11.92 0.69
CA TRP A 43 -16.60 10.55 0.83
C TRP A 43 -17.23 9.59 -0.20
N LYS A 44 -18.20 10.09 -0.99
CA LYS A 44 -18.89 9.28 -1.97
C LYS A 44 -17.95 8.95 -3.13
N TRP A 45 -17.82 7.67 -3.43
CA TRP A 45 -17.15 7.22 -4.66
C TRP A 45 -17.84 7.79 -5.90
N SER A 46 -17.07 8.05 -6.94
CA SER A 46 -17.64 8.33 -8.26
C SER A 46 -18.28 7.06 -8.81
N ASP A 47 -19.35 7.23 -9.57
CA ASP A 47 -19.96 6.13 -10.32
C ASP A 47 -19.04 5.72 -11.49
N GLY A 48 -19.18 4.46 -11.93
CA GLY A 48 -18.40 3.90 -13.03
C GLY A 48 -17.27 2.97 -12.59
N GLU A 49 -16.60 2.40 -13.61
CA GLU A 49 -15.58 1.38 -13.37
C GLU A 49 -14.19 1.94 -13.05
N GLY A 50 -14.04 3.26 -13.13
CA GLY A 50 -12.75 3.93 -12.96
C GLY A 50 -11.76 3.60 -14.08
N VAL A 51 -10.61 4.27 -14.06
CA VAL A 51 -9.60 4.16 -15.12
C VAL A 51 -8.20 3.85 -14.61
N ALA A 52 -7.98 3.88 -13.29
CA ALA A 52 -6.66 3.64 -12.73
C ALA A 52 -6.17 2.24 -13.04
N LEU A 53 -5.01 2.15 -13.67
CA LEU A 53 -4.28 0.92 -13.94
C LEU A 53 -3.01 0.91 -13.10
N TYR A 54 -2.57 -0.27 -12.72
CA TYR A 54 -1.38 -0.42 -11.88
C TYR A 54 -0.35 -1.29 -12.60
N GLU A 55 0.88 -0.78 -12.64
CA GLU A 55 2.03 -1.54 -13.14
C GLU A 55 2.87 -2.01 -11.98
N THR A 56 3.25 -3.26 -12.02
CA THR A 56 4.20 -3.86 -11.07
C THR A 56 5.49 -4.17 -11.79
N LYS A 57 6.61 -3.63 -11.30
CA LYS A 57 7.94 -3.86 -11.89
C LYS A 57 9.00 -4.10 -10.81
N LYS A 58 10.03 -4.84 -11.16
CA LYS A 58 11.26 -4.93 -10.38
C LYS A 58 12.19 -3.83 -10.87
N ILE A 59 12.68 -2.99 -9.97
CA ILE A 59 13.49 -1.81 -10.31
C ILE A 59 14.94 -1.93 -9.83
N GLN A 60 15.25 -2.91 -8.97
CA GLN A 60 16.60 -3.23 -8.54
C GLN A 60 16.71 -4.74 -8.27
N ASP A 61 17.79 -5.35 -8.74
CA ASP A 61 18.20 -6.70 -8.36
C ASP A 61 19.11 -6.62 -7.15
N GLY A 62 18.67 -7.24 -6.05
CA GLY A 62 19.44 -7.31 -4.81
C GLY A 62 20.36 -8.52 -4.77
N THR A 63 21.43 -8.42 -3.99
CA THR A 63 22.39 -9.54 -3.78
C THR A 63 21.97 -10.48 -2.64
N ALA A 64 21.09 -10.03 -1.75
CA ALA A 64 20.58 -10.83 -0.63
C ALA A 64 19.17 -11.40 -0.94
N PRO A 65 18.97 -12.72 -0.95
CA PRO A 65 17.71 -13.33 -1.37
C PRO A 65 16.53 -13.02 -0.43
N ASN A 66 16.80 -12.70 0.83
CA ASN A 66 15.79 -12.44 1.86
C ASN A 66 15.55 -10.95 2.12
N LYS A 67 16.22 -10.05 1.40
CA LYS A 67 16.04 -8.59 1.53
C LYS A 67 15.18 -8.05 0.39
N VAL A 68 13.95 -7.64 0.73
CA VAL A 68 12.96 -7.17 -0.24
C VAL A 68 12.40 -5.83 0.20
N ALA A 69 12.33 -4.89 -0.74
CA ALA A 69 11.65 -3.62 -0.56
C ALA A 69 10.56 -3.43 -1.62
N LEU A 70 9.48 -2.77 -1.22
CA LEU A 70 8.34 -2.44 -2.06
C LEU A 70 8.07 -0.93 -2.00
N ILE A 71 8.11 -0.29 -3.15
CA ILE A 71 7.76 1.12 -3.32
C ILE A 71 6.34 1.20 -3.89
N LEU A 72 5.49 2.04 -3.29
CA LEU A 72 4.16 2.33 -3.78
C LEU A 72 4.09 3.78 -4.26
N SER A 73 4.24 3.99 -5.56
CA SER A 73 4.21 5.31 -6.22
C SER A 73 2.81 5.59 -6.79
N LEU A 74 1.84 5.91 -5.94
CA LEU A 74 0.45 6.11 -6.35
C LEU A 74 0.02 7.57 -6.30
N SER A 75 0.12 8.24 -5.16
CA SER A 75 -0.22 9.66 -5.02
C SER A 75 0.97 10.60 -5.30
N GLY A 76 2.14 10.05 -5.51
CA GLY A 76 3.37 10.74 -5.86
C GLY A 76 4.43 9.73 -6.26
N LYS A 77 5.37 10.13 -7.11
CA LYS A 77 6.50 9.28 -7.51
C LYS A 77 7.56 9.26 -6.42
N ILE A 78 7.99 8.05 -6.06
CA ILE A 78 9.15 7.83 -5.19
C ILE A 78 10.32 7.41 -6.08
N HIS A 79 11.39 8.17 -6.03
CA HIS A 79 12.64 7.83 -6.74
C HIS A 79 13.52 6.95 -5.85
N LEU A 80 14.01 5.83 -6.39
CA LEU A 80 14.85 4.89 -5.65
C LEU A 80 16.02 5.58 -4.93
N GLY A 81 16.69 6.50 -5.58
CA GLY A 81 17.82 7.25 -5.00
C GLY A 81 17.48 8.10 -3.78
N SER A 82 16.19 8.42 -3.55
CA SER A 82 15.74 9.18 -2.38
C SER A 82 15.36 8.30 -1.18
N THR A 83 15.32 6.99 -1.35
CA THR A 83 14.83 6.06 -0.31
C THR A 83 15.92 5.64 0.67
N GLY A 84 17.18 5.69 0.29
CA GLY A 84 18.30 5.13 1.05
C GLY A 84 18.31 3.59 1.09
N ILE A 85 17.54 2.92 0.22
CA ILE A 85 17.55 1.45 0.11
C ILE A 85 18.93 0.98 -0.35
N ALA A 86 19.51 0.06 0.42
CA ALA A 86 20.83 -0.49 0.14
C ALA A 86 20.83 -1.44 -1.07
N PRO A 87 21.98 -1.61 -1.76
CA PRO A 87 22.08 -2.42 -2.99
C PRO A 87 21.76 -3.91 -2.82
N GLU A 88 21.84 -4.44 -1.60
CA GLU A 88 21.51 -5.82 -1.33
C GLU A 88 20.00 -6.14 -1.39
N PHE A 89 19.13 -5.12 -1.39
CA PHE A 89 17.69 -5.31 -1.50
C PHE A 89 17.26 -5.53 -2.96
N SER A 90 16.43 -6.54 -3.20
CA SER A 90 15.59 -6.58 -4.39
C SER A 90 14.43 -5.61 -4.21
N VAL A 91 14.29 -4.65 -5.13
CA VAL A 91 13.29 -3.58 -5.01
C VAL A 91 12.23 -3.72 -6.09
N TYR A 92 10.98 -3.70 -5.65
CA TYR A 92 9.80 -3.74 -6.50
C TYR A 92 9.02 -2.44 -6.35
N GLU A 93 8.30 -2.08 -7.38
CA GLU A 93 7.43 -0.90 -7.39
C GLU A 93 6.04 -1.27 -7.92
N ILE A 94 5.01 -0.75 -7.26
CA ILE A 94 3.68 -0.61 -7.85
C ILE A 94 3.48 0.88 -8.16
N GLU A 95 3.23 1.19 -9.41
CA GLU A 95 2.99 2.54 -9.89
C GLU A 95 1.61 2.62 -10.54
N VAL A 96 0.90 3.72 -10.30
CA VAL A 96 -0.35 3.99 -11.02
C VAL A 96 -0.03 4.49 -12.42
N LYS A 97 -0.72 3.89 -13.41
CA LYS A 97 -0.78 4.40 -14.77
C LYS A 97 -2.19 4.92 -15.02
N ASP A 98 -2.34 6.21 -15.13
CA ASP A 98 -3.59 6.86 -15.52
C ASP A 98 -3.34 7.58 -16.85
N GLY A 99 -3.36 6.80 -17.94
CA GLY A 99 -3.12 7.31 -19.29
C GLY A 99 -1.79 8.06 -19.41
N GLU A 100 -1.85 9.36 -19.69
CA GLU A 100 -0.69 10.25 -19.79
C GLU A 100 -0.25 10.85 -18.43
N LEU A 101 -0.98 10.54 -17.36
CA LEU A 101 -0.76 11.18 -16.05
C LEU A 101 0.20 10.37 -15.18
N ALA A 102 1.22 11.04 -14.69
CA ALA A 102 2.09 10.57 -13.61
C ALA A 102 1.31 10.34 -12.31
N PRO A 103 1.85 9.60 -11.33
CA PRO A 103 1.25 9.44 -10.01
C PRO A 103 0.79 10.79 -9.43
N ASN A 104 -0.49 10.87 -9.03
CA ASN A 104 -1.09 12.09 -8.53
C ASN A 104 -2.15 11.81 -7.47
N PHE A 105 -2.52 12.82 -6.69
CA PHE A 105 -3.48 12.69 -5.59
C PHE A 105 -4.93 12.39 -6.01
N SER A 106 -5.25 12.49 -7.29
CA SER A 106 -6.62 12.41 -7.81
C SER A 106 -6.94 11.12 -8.55
N PHE A 107 -6.00 10.17 -8.64
CA PHE A 107 -6.19 8.92 -9.40
C PHE A 107 -7.30 8.04 -8.83
N LEU A 108 -7.46 8.00 -7.51
CA LEU A 108 -8.39 7.11 -6.81
C LEU A 108 -9.80 7.74 -6.79
N LYS A 109 -10.62 7.41 -7.77
CA LYS A 109 -11.94 8.03 -7.97
C LYS A 109 -13.11 7.09 -7.67
N THR A 110 -12.94 5.79 -7.98
CA THR A 110 -13.99 4.79 -7.86
C THR A 110 -13.58 3.65 -6.92
N ARG A 111 -14.56 2.89 -6.45
CA ARG A 111 -14.32 1.66 -5.69
C ARG A 111 -13.50 0.67 -6.53
N ALA A 112 -13.80 0.55 -7.82
CA ALA A 112 -13.09 -0.34 -8.73
C ALA A 112 -11.60 0.02 -8.87
N ASP A 113 -11.22 1.31 -8.78
CA ASP A 113 -9.81 1.72 -8.76
C ASP A 113 -9.09 1.16 -7.52
N LEU A 114 -9.74 1.20 -6.36
CA LEU A 114 -9.19 0.62 -5.12
C LEU A 114 -9.09 -0.91 -5.21
N ASP A 115 -10.12 -1.58 -5.71
CA ASP A 115 -10.16 -3.05 -5.80
C ASP A 115 -9.07 -3.58 -6.75
N ARG A 116 -8.81 -2.89 -7.86
CA ARG A 116 -7.69 -3.22 -8.76
C ARG A 116 -6.33 -3.06 -8.08
N PHE A 117 -6.14 -2.00 -7.28
CA PHE A 117 -4.92 -1.86 -6.48
C PHE A 117 -4.77 -3.02 -5.50
N ARG A 118 -5.81 -3.33 -4.74
CA ARG A 118 -5.80 -4.41 -3.74
C ARG A 118 -5.40 -5.74 -4.36
N LYS A 119 -5.93 -6.03 -5.56
CA LYS A 119 -5.55 -7.24 -6.30
C LYS A 119 -4.08 -7.23 -6.69
N ALA A 120 -3.58 -6.16 -7.30
CA ALA A 120 -2.18 -6.03 -7.69
C ALA A 120 -1.21 -6.16 -6.50
N TYR A 121 -1.57 -5.52 -5.37
CA TYR A 121 -0.80 -5.57 -4.14
C TYR A 121 -0.76 -6.99 -3.54
N ALA A 122 -1.92 -7.64 -3.38
CA ALA A 122 -2.00 -8.98 -2.82
C ALA A 122 -1.26 -10.02 -3.68
N ASP A 123 -1.41 -9.94 -5.01
CA ASP A 123 -0.70 -10.81 -5.96
C ASP A 123 0.83 -10.61 -5.83
N LEU A 124 1.31 -9.37 -5.71
CA LEU A 124 2.73 -9.08 -5.55
C LEU A 124 3.25 -9.58 -4.20
N VAL A 125 2.63 -9.22 -3.08
CA VAL A 125 3.08 -9.63 -1.74
C VAL A 125 3.15 -11.15 -1.62
N SER A 126 2.14 -11.86 -2.14
CA SER A 126 2.13 -13.32 -2.18
C SER A 126 3.27 -13.89 -3.03
N ARG A 127 3.57 -13.26 -4.17
CA ARG A 127 4.68 -13.65 -5.05
C ARG A 127 6.03 -13.42 -4.36
N LEU A 128 6.24 -12.26 -3.74
CA LEU A 128 7.48 -11.94 -3.04
C LEU A 128 7.78 -12.93 -1.92
N GLY A 129 6.76 -13.34 -1.17
CA GLY A 129 6.91 -14.37 -0.12
C GLY A 129 7.33 -15.74 -0.65
N ARG A 130 6.99 -16.07 -1.92
CA ARG A 130 7.39 -17.35 -2.56
C ARG A 130 8.75 -17.25 -3.25
N ASP A 131 9.00 -16.15 -3.95
CA ASP A 131 10.15 -16.01 -4.85
C ASP A 131 11.44 -15.66 -4.11
N HIS A 132 11.32 -15.13 -2.88
CA HIS A 132 12.45 -14.74 -2.05
C HIS A 132 12.62 -15.69 -0.85
N ALA A 133 13.62 -16.55 -0.94
CA ALA A 133 13.90 -17.53 0.12
C ALA A 133 14.23 -16.86 1.46
N GLY A 134 13.47 -17.22 2.50
CA GLY A 134 13.69 -16.73 3.86
C GLY A 134 13.27 -15.29 4.10
N VAL A 135 12.48 -14.67 3.20
CA VAL A 135 11.92 -13.35 3.44
C VAL A 135 10.89 -13.41 4.57
N THR A 136 11.13 -12.66 5.62
CA THR A 136 10.21 -12.51 6.77
C THR A 136 9.62 -11.11 6.86
N GLU A 137 10.22 -10.16 6.17
CA GLU A 137 9.84 -8.74 6.18
C GLU A 137 9.94 -8.14 4.78
N ILE A 138 8.96 -7.31 4.42
CA ILE A 138 8.98 -6.45 3.24
C ILE A 138 9.12 -5.01 3.73
N HIS A 139 10.16 -4.32 3.28
CA HIS A 139 10.39 -2.91 3.58
C HIS A 139 9.53 -2.04 2.66
N LEU A 140 8.50 -1.39 3.21
CA LEU A 140 7.47 -0.66 2.46
C LEU A 140 7.70 0.84 2.49
N TYR A 141 7.79 1.45 1.30
CA TYR A 141 7.97 2.88 1.06
C TYR A 141 6.71 3.44 0.37
N PRO A 142 5.75 3.99 1.10
CA PRO A 142 4.45 4.33 0.53
C PRO A 142 4.29 5.83 0.22
N ALA A 143 3.87 6.15 -1.01
CA ALA A 143 3.22 7.41 -1.37
C ALA A 143 1.79 7.09 -1.85
N ILE A 144 0.86 6.96 -0.90
CA ILE A 144 -0.46 6.38 -1.12
C ILE A 144 -1.56 7.17 -0.40
N PRO A 145 -2.82 7.15 -0.88
CA PRO A 145 -3.94 7.73 -0.17
C PRO A 145 -4.43 6.85 0.99
N ALA A 146 -5.20 7.45 1.89
CA ALA A 146 -5.64 6.83 3.14
C ALA A 146 -6.32 5.46 2.99
N PRO A 147 -7.32 5.23 2.11
CA PRO A 147 -7.94 3.92 1.99
C PRO A 147 -6.98 2.87 1.44
N VAL A 148 -6.04 3.24 0.58
CA VAL A 148 -4.98 2.33 0.11
C VAL A 148 -4.09 1.92 1.28
N ALA A 149 -3.70 2.85 2.16
CA ALA A 149 -2.92 2.55 3.34
C ALA A 149 -3.64 1.56 4.26
N VAL A 150 -4.93 1.79 4.55
CA VAL A 150 -5.73 0.87 5.38
C VAL A 150 -5.80 -0.51 4.73
N THR A 151 -6.03 -0.61 3.41
CA THR A 151 -6.12 -1.90 2.73
C THR A 151 -4.80 -2.65 2.66
N CYS A 152 -3.64 -1.97 2.61
CA CYS A 152 -2.34 -2.62 2.69
C CYS A 152 -2.17 -3.45 3.98
N GLY A 153 -2.66 -2.93 5.12
CA GLY A 153 -2.67 -3.68 6.37
C GLY A 153 -3.79 -4.71 6.45
N PHE A 154 -4.99 -4.36 5.98
CA PHE A 154 -6.17 -5.22 6.01
C PHE A 154 -6.00 -6.51 5.19
N ASP A 155 -5.37 -6.42 4.02
CA ASP A 155 -5.19 -7.52 3.09
C ASP A 155 -3.97 -8.41 3.42
N LEU A 156 -3.21 -8.11 4.49
CA LEU A 156 -2.18 -9.02 4.98
C LEU A 156 -2.82 -10.32 5.49
N LEU A 157 -2.30 -11.44 5.02
CA LEU A 157 -2.73 -12.76 5.48
C LEU A 157 -1.83 -13.23 6.63
N PRO A 158 -2.38 -13.50 7.83
CA PRO A 158 -1.62 -14.00 8.97
C PRO A 158 -0.86 -15.28 8.60
N LYS A 159 0.38 -15.42 9.04
CA LYS A 159 1.25 -16.59 8.83
C LYS A 159 1.57 -16.94 7.37
N VAL A 160 1.04 -16.17 6.40
CA VAL A 160 1.26 -16.37 4.96
C VAL A 160 2.14 -15.29 4.39
N HIS A 161 1.80 -14.03 4.66
CA HIS A 161 2.56 -12.89 4.16
C HIS A 161 3.67 -12.49 5.13
N PRO A 162 4.81 -11.99 4.62
CA PRO A 162 5.83 -11.35 5.43
C PRO A 162 5.28 -10.14 6.21
N ASN A 163 5.93 -9.78 7.32
CA ASN A 163 5.66 -8.55 8.01
C ASN A 163 5.98 -7.32 7.14
N LEU A 164 5.37 -6.18 7.43
CA LEU A 164 5.72 -4.92 6.76
C LEU A 164 6.54 -4.05 7.69
N VAL A 165 7.75 -3.70 7.27
CA VAL A 165 8.55 -2.64 7.89
C VAL A 165 8.22 -1.34 7.16
N ILE A 166 7.47 -0.45 7.81
CA ILE A 166 6.94 0.76 7.18
C ILE A 166 7.91 1.91 7.32
N TYR A 167 8.20 2.56 6.22
CA TYR A 167 8.97 3.79 6.15
C TYR A 167 8.07 4.99 5.89
N ASP A 168 8.32 6.09 6.57
CA ASP A 168 7.60 7.35 6.36
C ASP A 168 8.55 8.41 5.80
N ALA A 169 8.01 9.27 4.92
CA ALA A 169 8.79 10.35 4.32
C ALA A 169 9.14 11.42 5.37
N ASP A 170 10.42 11.74 5.47
CA ASP A 170 10.88 12.86 6.30
C ASP A 170 10.67 14.19 5.55
N LYS A 171 9.64 14.93 5.95
CA LYS A 171 9.29 16.21 5.34
C LYS A 171 10.29 17.33 5.63
N THR A 172 11.16 17.13 6.63
CA THR A 172 12.10 18.16 7.09
C THR A 172 13.48 17.97 6.48
N LYS A 173 13.97 16.74 6.47
CA LYS A 173 15.33 16.40 6.03
C LYS A 173 15.35 15.77 4.65
N GLY A 174 14.18 15.41 4.12
CA GLY A 174 14.06 14.56 2.93
C GLY A 174 14.39 13.09 3.21
N GLY A 175 14.09 12.20 2.24
CA GLY A 175 14.29 10.77 2.41
C GLY A 175 13.20 10.09 3.23
N PHE A 176 13.52 8.93 3.79
CA PHE A 176 12.59 8.07 4.52
C PHE A 176 13.20 7.57 5.82
N ASN A 177 12.37 7.51 6.87
CA ASN A 177 12.74 6.93 8.16
C ASN A 177 11.83 5.74 8.46
N GLN A 178 12.40 4.69 9.04
CA GLN A 178 11.62 3.57 9.56
C GLN A 178 10.68 4.07 10.66
N SER A 179 9.40 3.77 10.54
CA SER A 179 8.34 4.23 11.44
C SER A 179 7.88 3.11 12.37
N LEU A 180 7.37 2.01 11.81
CA LEU A 180 6.86 0.90 12.61
C LEU A 180 6.90 -0.42 11.82
N ILE A 181 6.71 -1.53 12.53
CA ILE A 181 6.58 -2.87 11.94
C ILE A 181 5.15 -3.33 12.15
N VAL A 182 4.51 -3.71 11.06
CA VAL A 182 3.15 -4.25 11.07
C VAL A 182 3.22 -5.75 10.93
N THR A 183 2.69 -6.43 11.94
CA THR A 183 2.48 -7.89 11.95
C THR A 183 0.99 -8.18 12.06
N ARG A 184 0.52 -9.22 11.40
CA ARG A 184 -0.84 -9.70 11.58
C ARG A 184 -0.81 -11.10 12.20
N HIS A 185 -1.42 -11.22 13.37
CA HIS A 185 -1.51 -12.45 14.16
C HIS A 185 -2.80 -13.23 13.89
#